data_90c5ed92308d1a3714fb9ac17eecb3ef
#
_entry.id   90c5ed92308d1a3714fb9ac17eecb3ef
#
_cell.length_a   1.000
_cell.length_b   1.000
_cell.length_c   1.000
_cell.angle_alpha   90.00
_cell.angle_beta   90.00
_cell.angle_gamma   90.00
#
_symmetry.space_group_name_H-M   'P 1'
#
loop_
_entity.id
_entity.type
_entity.pdbx_description
1 polymer ?
#
loop_
_entity_poly.entity_id
_entity_poly.type
_entity_poly.pdbx_seq_one_letter_code
_entity_poly.pdbx_strand_id
1 'polypeptide(L)'
;MCQFFYIILFFHDRKWYNVIICLKILTERKNYMILSVSRRTDIPCCYPEWFFKRIEAGKVLVRNPYNKNQISEISLAPDVTDCIVFWTKNPEPMLHDLGRLDQYMYYFQFTLNGYGKDMEPGLPDKEHLISVFQKLSDQIGPKRVIWRYDPILFSRTYTMEYHQKVFADIAGRLKGYTQQVVISLVDIYKRTRDNAAVLG
;
A
#
# COMPACT_ATOMS: atom_id res chain seq x y z
N MET A 1 3.20 17.95 9.76
CA MET A 1 3.09 17.50 11.17
C MET A 1 2.02 16.41 11.29
N CYS A 2 2.13 15.32 10.48
CA CYS A 2 1.17 14.21 10.43
C CYS A 2 1.86 12.83 10.59
N GLN A 3 3.05 12.78 11.19
CA GLN A 3 3.85 11.55 11.22
C GLN A 3 3.57 10.61 12.38
N PHE A 4 2.83 11.02 13.41
CA PHE A 4 2.72 10.25 14.65
C PHE A 4 1.43 9.45 14.85
N PHE A 5 0.43 9.60 13.98
CA PHE A 5 -0.88 8.95 14.19
C PHE A 5 -1.03 7.56 13.56
N TYR A 6 -0.13 7.15 12.67
CA TYR A 6 -0.23 5.85 12.00
C TYR A 6 0.10 4.65 12.91
N ILE A 7 0.90 4.84 13.95
CA ILE A 7 1.38 3.75 14.81
C ILE A 7 0.43 3.45 15.97
N ILE A 8 -0.36 4.42 16.42
CA ILE A 8 -1.16 4.29 17.66
C ILE A 8 -2.52 3.62 17.45
N LEU A 9 -3.06 3.59 16.24
CA LEU A 9 -4.40 3.04 15.98
C LEU A 9 -4.43 1.56 15.64
N PHE A 10 -3.28 0.88 15.56
CA PHE A 10 -3.21 -0.56 15.37
C PHE A 10 -3.42 -1.38 16.65
N PHE A 11 -3.48 -0.79 17.83
CA PHE A 11 -3.42 -1.50 19.10
C PHE A 11 -4.66 -1.46 19.98
N HIS A 12 -5.79 -0.92 19.55
CA HIS A 12 -6.99 -0.93 20.37
C HIS A 12 -8.08 -1.82 19.76
N ASP A 13 -8.46 -2.87 20.53
CA ASP A 13 -9.50 -3.88 20.27
C ASP A 13 -9.27 -4.85 19.10
N ARG A 14 -8.84 -6.05 19.42
CA ARG A 14 -8.85 -7.36 18.75
C ARG A 14 -9.79 -7.60 17.54
N LYS A 15 -10.26 -6.56 16.87
CA LYS A 15 -11.02 -6.62 15.63
C LYS A 15 -10.34 -5.74 14.60
N TRP A 16 -9.86 -6.34 13.52
CA TRP A 16 -9.39 -5.65 12.34
C TRP A 16 -10.57 -4.94 11.68
N TYR A 17 -10.81 -3.73 12.13
CA TYR A 17 -11.62 -2.83 11.36
C TYR A 17 -10.80 -2.34 10.19
N ASN A 18 -11.43 -2.29 9.03
CA ASN A 18 -10.98 -1.60 7.86
C ASN A 18 -11.00 -0.11 8.13
N VAL A 19 -10.09 0.37 8.97
CA VAL A 19 -10.05 1.75 9.32
C VAL A 19 -9.33 2.48 8.22
N ILE A 20 -10.12 3.05 7.37
CA ILE A 20 -9.78 4.31 6.73
C ILE A 20 -9.62 5.29 7.87
N ILE A 21 -8.37 5.60 8.23
CA ILE A 21 -8.11 6.62 9.23
C ILE A 21 -8.43 7.96 8.59
N CYS A 22 -9.62 8.43 8.88
CA CYS A 22 -9.99 9.80 8.62
C CYS A 22 -9.33 10.67 9.68
N LEU A 23 -8.21 11.33 9.36
CA LEU A 23 -7.75 12.47 10.13
C LEU A 23 -8.82 13.55 10.03
N LYS A 24 -9.52 13.75 11.11
CA LYS A 24 -10.44 14.87 11.29
C LYS A 24 -9.62 16.16 11.29
N ILE A 25 -9.32 16.69 10.11
CA ILE A 25 -8.98 18.09 9.99
C ILE A 25 -10.29 18.83 10.18
N LEU A 26 -10.38 19.64 11.21
CA LEU A 26 -11.52 20.48 11.54
C LEU A 26 -11.78 21.49 10.42
N THR A 27 -12.53 21.09 9.43
CA THR A 27 -13.14 21.94 8.42
C THR A 27 -14.56 21.47 8.19
N GLU A 28 -15.46 22.38 7.90
CA GLU A 28 -16.92 22.25 7.88
C GLU A 28 -17.54 21.25 6.87
N ARG A 29 -16.75 20.39 6.25
CA ARG A 29 -17.25 19.34 5.35
C ARG A 29 -17.71 18.11 6.14
N LYS A 30 -18.95 17.74 5.98
CA LYS A 30 -19.62 16.67 6.74
C LYS A 30 -19.24 15.23 6.37
N ASN A 31 -18.58 14.97 5.24
CA ASN A 31 -18.24 13.62 4.80
C ASN A 31 -16.86 13.62 4.14
N TYR A 32 -15.88 12.99 4.76
CA TYR A 32 -14.56 12.71 4.18
C TYR A 32 -14.54 11.27 3.69
N MET A 33 -14.10 11.05 2.45
CA MET A 33 -13.89 9.72 1.93
C MET A 33 -12.44 9.52 1.48
N ILE A 34 -11.73 8.61 2.13
CA ILE A 34 -10.44 8.10 1.64
C ILE A 34 -10.69 6.76 0.98
N LEU A 35 -10.38 6.68 -0.31
CA LEU A 35 -10.50 5.45 -1.07
C LEU A 35 -9.22 4.63 -0.93
N SER A 36 -9.27 3.52 -0.17
CA SER A 36 -8.17 2.56 -0.08
C SER A 36 -8.26 1.54 -1.20
N VAL A 37 -7.27 1.56 -2.09
CA VAL A 37 -7.20 0.69 -3.28
C VAL A 37 -6.13 -0.37 -3.05
N SER A 38 -6.48 -1.66 -3.27
CA SER A 38 -5.63 -2.84 -3.04
C SER A 38 -5.71 -3.44 -1.65
N ARG A 39 -6.93 -3.68 -1.17
CA ARG A 39 -7.10 -4.37 0.10
C ARG A 39 -7.07 -5.89 -0.01
N ARG A 40 -7.58 -6.43 -1.12
CA ARG A 40 -7.70 -7.88 -1.33
C ARG A 40 -6.74 -8.41 -2.38
N THR A 41 -6.30 -7.53 -3.26
CA THR A 41 -5.36 -7.81 -4.34
C THR A 41 -4.60 -6.53 -4.69
N ASP A 42 -3.45 -6.67 -5.32
CA ASP A 42 -2.67 -5.54 -5.81
C ASP A 42 -3.32 -4.99 -7.09
N ILE A 43 -4.22 -4.02 -6.93
CA ILE A 43 -4.94 -3.43 -8.07
C ILE A 43 -4.00 -2.68 -9.01
N PRO A 44 -3.06 -1.83 -8.55
CA PRO A 44 -2.08 -1.19 -9.43
C PRO A 44 -1.28 -2.16 -10.27
N CYS A 45 -0.92 -3.31 -9.71
CA CYS A 45 -0.16 -4.35 -10.41
C CYS A 45 -1.02 -5.17 -11.37
N CYS A 46 -2.20 -5.62 -10.91
CA CYS A 46 -2.93 -6.69 -11.57
C CYS A 46 -4.18 -6.22 -12.32
N TYR A 47 -4.76 -5.09 -11.94
CA TYR A 47 -6.05 -4.63 -12.45
C TYR A 47 -6.12 -3.11 -12.71
N PRO A 48 -5.06 -2.46 -13.24
CA PRO A 48 -5.06 -1.01 -13.44
C PRO A 48 -6.17 -0.56 -14.40
N GLU A 49 -6.35 -1.26 -15.51
CA GLU A 49 -7.37 -0.93 -16.51
C GLU A 49 -8.80 -1.04 -15.95
N TRP A 50 -9.08 -2.06 -15.13
CA TRP A 50 -10.36 -2.17 -14.42
C TRP A 50 -10.57 -0.98 -13.48
N PHE A 51 -9.55 -0.57 -12.76
CA PHE A 51 -9.61 0.56 -11.83
C PHE A 51 -9.93 1.86 -12.59
N PHE A 52 -9.23 2.15 -13.67
CA PHE A 52 -9.48 3.35 -14.47
C PHE A 52 -10.89 3.36 -15.08
N LYS A 53 -11.40 2.21 -15.55
CA LYS A 53 -12.79 2.11 -15.99
C LYS A 53 -13.80 2.39 -14.87
N ARG A 54 -13.47 2.10 -13.61
CA ARG A 54 -14.32 2.46 -12.46
C ARG A 54 -14.25 3.95 -12.14
N ILE A 55 -13.08 4.55 -12.26
CA ILE A 55 -12.90 6.02 -12.14
C ILE A 55 -13.74 6.74 -13.18
N GLU A 56 -13.67 6.33 -14.44
CA GLU A 56 -14.49 6.90 -15.52
C GLU A 56 -15.99 6.70 -15.31
N ALA A 57 -16.40 5.55 -14.82
CA ALA A 57 -17.79 5.26 -14.49
C ALA A 57 -18.29 6.02 -13.24
N GLY A 58 -17.39 6.70 -12.50
CA GLY A 58 -17.70 7.47 -11.31
C GLY A 58 -18.19 6.66 -10.11
N LYS A 59 -18.17 5.32 -10.19
CA LYS A 59 -18.67 4.46 -9.11
C LYS A 59 -18.12 3.04 -9.17
N VAL A 60 -18.13 2.38 -8.00
CA VAL A 60 -17.80 0.97 -7.86
C VAL A 60 -18.77 0.25 -6.92
N LEU A 61 -19.11 -0.99 -7.27
CA LEU A 61 -19.90 -1.87 -6.41
C LEU A 61 -18.96 -2.75 -5.58
N VAL A 62 -19.10 -2.68 -4.27
CA VAL A 62 -18.28 -3.45 -3.33
C VAL A 62 -19.18 -4.41 -2.56
N ARG A 63 -18.89 -5.71 -2.68
CA ARG A 63 -19.57 -6.76 -1.93
C ARG A 63 -18.98 -6.88 -0.53
N ASN A 64 -19.83 -6.91 0.49
CA ASN A 64 -19.41 -7.14 1.86
C ASN A 64 -18.80 -8.56 1.98
N PRO A 65 -17.55 -8.70 2.48
CA PRO A 65 -16.89 -10.00 2.60
C PRO A 65 -17.57 -10.94 3.62
N TYR A 66 -18.28 -10.38 4.59
CA TYR A 66 -18.95 -11.12 5.64
C TYR A 66 -20.44 -11.40 5.35
N ASN A 67 -21.04 -10.63 4.44
CA ASN A 67 -22.42 -10.80 4.00
C ASN A 67 -22.52 -10.67 2.48
N LYS A 68 -22.56 -11.81 1.79
CA LYS A 68 -22.56 -11.87 0.32
C LYS A 68 -23.78 -11.20 -0.32
N ASN A 69 -24.85 -11.02 0.42
CA ASN A 69 -26.09 -10.38 -0.07
C ASN A 69 -26.05 -8.86 0.05
N GLN A 70 -25.06 -8.32 0.77
CA GLN A 70 -24.89 -6.88 0.94
C GLN A 70 -23.89 -6.35 -0.09
N ILE A 71 -24.38 -5.48 -0.98
CA ILE A 71 -23.58 -4.77 -1.97
C ILE A 71 -23.72 -3.29 -1.68
N SER A 72 -22.60 -2.58 -1.58
CA SER A 72 -22.54 -1.12 -1.43
C SER A 72 -22.07 -0.48 -2.74
N GLU A 73 -22.80 0.51 -3.22
CA GLU A 73 -22.33 1.39 -4.27
C GLU A 73 -21.54 2.52 -3.64
N ILE A 74 -20.30 2.71 -4.11
CA ILE A 74 -19.39 3.76 -3.64
C ILE A 74 -19.17 4.71 -4.78
N SER A 75 -19.49 6.00 -4.56
CA SER A 75 -19.15 7.05 -5.51
C SER A 75 -17.64 7.25 -5.55
N LEU A 76 -17.09 7.39 -6.74
CA LEU A 76 -15.69 7.71 -7.01
C LEU A 76 -15.52 9.13 -7.56
N ALA A 77 -16.57 9.95 -7.51
CA ALA A 77 -16.51 11.32 -8.03
C ALA A 77 -15.45 12.15 -7.26
N PRO A 78 -14.70 13.03 -7.96
CA PRO A 78 -13.63 13.81 -7.35
C PRO A 78 -14.06 14.72 -6.21
N ASP A 79 -15.31 15.20 -6.23
CA ASP A 79 -15.87 16.08 -5.22
C ASP A 79 -16.22 15.39 -3.88
N VAL A 80 -16.31 14.05 -3.89
CA VAL A 80 -16.59 13.23 -2.70
C VAL A 80 -15.40 12.39 -2.27
N THR A 81 -14.35 12.29 -3.09
CA THR A 81 -13.14 11.52 -2.83
C THR A 81 -12.00 12.44 -2.42
N ASP A 82 -11.69 12.52 -1.12
CA ASP A 82 -10.64 13.39 -0.60
C ASP A 82 -9.24 12.89 -0.95
N CYS A 83 -9.03 11.58 -0.98
CA CYS A 83 -7.74 10.99 -1.32
C CYS A 83 -7.89 9.53 -1.74
N ILE A 84 -7.05 9.10 -2.68
CA ILE A 84 -6.89 7.70 -3.06
C ILE A 84 -5.55 7.19 -2.55
N VAL A 85 -5.59 6.06 -1.82
CA VAL A 85 -4.39 5.39 -1.32
C VAL A 85 -4.20 4.08 -2.07
N PHE A 86 -3.12 3.98 -2.82
CA PHE A 86 -2.73 2.76 -3.52
C PHE A 86 -1.75 1.95 -2.67
N TRP A 87 -2.02 0.65 -2.51
CA TRP A 87 -1.15 -0.31 -1.84
C TRP A 87 -0.65 -1.29 -2.89
N THR A 88 0.64 -1.32 -3.12
CA THR A 88 1.19 -2.13 -4.21
C THR A 88 2.61 -2.59 -3.92
N LYS A 89 2.98 -3.71 -4.57
CA LYS A 89 4.37 -4.19 -4.65
C LYS A 89 4.99 -3.93 -6.04
N ASN A 90 4.17 -3.62 -7.04
CA ASN A 90 4.62 -3.25 -8.38
C ASN A 90 3.56 -2.39 -9.10
N PRO A 91 3.66 -1.06 -9.08
CA PRO A 91 2.72 -0.19 -9.76
C PRO A 91 3.04 0.01 -11.26
N GLU A 92 4.05 -0.63 -11.80
CA GLU A 92 4.53 -0.40 -13.17
C GLU A 92 3.42 -0.42 -14.22
N PRO A 93 2.45 -1.40 -14.20
CA PRO A 93 1.37 -1.42 -15.19
C PRO A 93 0.45 -0.20 -15.16
N MET A 94 0.49 0.58 -14.06
CA MET A 94 -0.37 1.75 -13.87
C MET A 94 0.31 3.07 -14.26
N LEU A 95 1.66 3.10 -14.37
CA LEU A 95 2.43 4.34 -14.45
C LEU A 95 2.07 5.21 -15.64
N HIS A 96 1.78 4.63 -16.80
CA HIS A 96 1.48 5.39 -18.02
C HIS A 96 0.12 6.08 -18.00
N ASP A 97 -0.78 5.64 -17.13
CA ASP A 97 -2.15 6.16 -17.03
C ASP A 97 -2.39 7.09 -15.84
N LEU A 98 -1.34 7.44 -15.06
CA LEU A 98 -1.50 8.27 -13.86
C LEU A 98 -2.11 9.65 -14.14
N GLY A 99 -1.92 10.20 -15.33
CA GLY A 99 -2.57 11.45 -15.75
C GLY A 99 -4.10 11.41 -15.72
N ARG A 100 -4.72 10.20 -15.80
CA ARG A 100 -6.18 10.03 -15.64
C ARG A 100 -6.66 10.32 -14.21
N LEU A 101 -5.73 10.51 -13.26
CA LEU A 101 -6.01 10.83 -11.86
C LEU A 101 -5.72 12.30 -11.50
N ASP A 102 -5.51 13.19 -12.46
CA ASP A 102 -5.12 14.59 -12.21
C ASP A 102 -6.15 15.36 -11.36
N GLN A 103 -7.41 14.93 -11.37
CA GLN A 103 -8.47 15.53 -10.56
C GLN A 103 -8.51 15.01 -9.12
N TYR A 104 -7.66 14.03 -8.76
CA TYR A 104 -7.67 13.38 -7.45
C TYR A 104 -6.39 13.67 -6.68
N MET A 105 -6.52 13.83 -5.39
CA MET A 105 -5.38 13.67 -4.50
C MET A 105 -5.13 12.18 -4.31
N TYR A 106 -3.89 11.72 -4.52
CA TYR A 106 -3.53 10.33 -4.34
C TYR A 106 -2.08 10.16 -3.94
N TYR A 107 -1.77 9.03 -3.32
CA TYR A 107 -0.40 8.60 -3.01
C TYR A 107 -0.28 7.08 -3.00
N PHE A 108 0.95 6.62 -3.09
CA PHE A 108 1.28 5.19 -3.10
C PHE A 108 1.95 4.77 -1.79
N GLN A 109 1.50 3.64 -1.29
CA GLN A 109 2.16 2.82 -0.28
C GLN A 109 2.88 1.71 -1.04
N PHE A 110 4.15 1.92 -1.41
CA PHE A 110 4.91 0.98 -2.21
C PHE A 110 5.69 0.04 -1.29
N THR A 111 5.29 -1.24 -1.24
CA THR A 111 5.97 -2.26 -0.47
C THR A 111 7.16 -2.80 -1.25
N LEU A 112 8.37 -2.56 -0.74
CA LEU A 112 9.63 -3.03 -1.29
C LEU A 112 10.48 -3.59 -0.15
N ASN A 113 10.48 -4.93 -0.03
CA ASN A 113 11.19 -5.70 0.99
C ASN A 113 12.47 -6.33 0.42
N GLY A 114 13.30 -6.85 1.32
CA GLY A 114 14.52 -7.59 0.96
C GLY A 114 14.32 -9.05 0.60
N TYR A 115 13.10 -9.56 0.51
CA TYR A 115 12.85 -10.99 0.28
C TYR A 115 13.21 -11.42 -1.14
N GLY A 116 13.69 -12.65 -1.25
CA GLY A 116 13.98 -13.30 -2.52
C GLY A 116 12.75 -13.95 -3.18
N LYS A 117 13.01 -14.73 -4.25
CA LYS A 117 11.95 -15.45 -4.97
C LYS A 117 11.30 -16.57 -4.17
N ASP A 118 11.94 -17.03 -3.13
CA ASP A 118 11.41 -17.99 -2.15
C ASP A 118 10.19 -17.44 -1.40
N MET A 119 10.20 -16.13 -1.09
CA MET A 119 9.11 -15.45 -0.40
C MET A 119 8.21 -14.65 -1.35
N GLU A 120 8.76 -14.13 -2.44
CA GLU A 120 8.06 -13.26 -3.39
C GLU A 120 8.24 -13.75 -4.84
N PRO A 121 7.80 -14.99 -5.19
CA PRO A 121 8.08 -15.60 -6.49
C PRO A 121 7.47 -14.86 -7.69
N GLY A 122 6.35 -14.18 -7.47
CA GLY A 122 5.60 -13.46 -8.52
C GLY A 122 6.07 -12.04 -8.81
N LEU A 123 7.01 -11.50 -8.03
CA LEU A 123 7.50 -10.14 -8.25
C LEU A 123 8.69 -10.11 -9.23
N PRO A 124 8.91 -9.02 -9.97
CA PRO A 124 10.17 -8.74 -10.64
C PRO A 124 11.38 -8.79 -9.68
N ASP A 125 12.60 -8.70 -10.20
CA ASP A 125 13.78 -8.54 -9.34
C ASP A 125 13.81 -7.20 -8.63
N LYS A 126 14.64 -7.10 -7.58
CA LYS A 126 14.68 -5.90 -6.72
C LYS A 126 15.24 -4.69 -7.46
N GLU A 127 16.18 -4.89 -8.38
CA GLU A 127 16.74 -3.83 -9.21
C GLU A 127 15.66 -3.17 -10.05
N HIS A 128 14.84 -3.99 -10.70
CA HIS A 128 13.71 -3.50 -11.47
C HIS A 128 12.69 -2.76 -10.60
N LEU A 129 12.31 -3.31 -9.45
CA LEU A 129 11.34 -2.66 -8.55
C LEU A 129 11.85 -1.34 -7.98
N ILE A 130 13.15 -1.21 -7.69
CA ILE A 130 13.77 0.06 -7.29
C ILE A 130 13.66 1.08 -8.44
N SER A 131 13.95 0.66 -9.67
CA SER A 131 13.79 1.51 -10.85
C SER A 131 12.34 1.97 -11.04
N VAL A 132 11.36 1.08 -10.84
CA VAL A 132 9.93 1.42 -10.88
C VAL A 132 9.55 2.42 -9.78
N PHE A 133 10.09 2.24 -8.56
CA PHE A 133 9.88 3.18 -7.46
C PHE A 133 10.39 4.59 -7.81
N GLN A 134 11.60 4.66 -8.35
CA GLN A 134 12.22 5.94 -8.77
C GLN A 134 11.40 6.60 -9.87
N LYS A 135 11.01 5.86 -10.91
CA LYS A 135 10.14 6.36 -12.00
C LYS A 135 8.80 6.89 -11.48
N LEU A 136 8.15 6.17 -10.57
CA LEU A 136 6.91 6.62 -9.93
C LEU A 136 7.14 7.94 -9.17
N SER A 137 8.21 8.00 -8.39
CA SER A 137 8.56 9.21 -7.62
C SER A 137 8.86 10.40 -8.51
N ASP A 138 9.55 10.21 -9.63
CA ASP A 138 9.82 11.27 -10.61
C ASP A 138 8.53 11.82 -11.23
N GLN A 139 7.53 10.95 -11.46
CA GLN A 139 6.25 11.35 -12.04
C GLN A 139 5.35 12.11 -11.06
N ILE A 140 5.24 11.65 -9.82
CA ILE A 140 4.25 12.18 -8.87
C ILE A 140 4.84 12.95 -7.70
N GLY A 141 6.16 12.92 -7.57
CA GLY A 141 6.92 13.57 -6.50
C GLY A 141 7.13 12.69 -5.26
N PRO A 142 8.27 12.89 -4.56
CA PRO A 142 8.71 12.00 -3.46
C PRO A 142 7.82 12.05 -2.22
N LYS A 143 6.97 13.06 -2.07
CA LYS A 143 5.99 13.16 -0.97
C LYS A 143 4.81 12.21 -1.14
N ARG A 144 4.54 11.78 -2.38
CA ARG A 144 3.40 10.92 -2.72
C ARG A 144 3.78 9.45 -2.88
N VAL A 145 5.03 9.08 -2.65
CA VAL A 145 5.48 7.69 -2.65
C VAL A 145 6.07 7.35 -1.29
N ILE A 146 5.33 6.55 -0.52
CA ILE A 146 5.74 6.09 0.80
C ILE A 146 6.35 4.71 0.64
N TRP A 147 7.60 4.54 1.07
CA TRP A 147 8.25 3.24 1.08
C TRP A 147 7.75 2.40 2.26
N ARG A 148 7.36 1.17 2.01
CA ARG A 148 7.02 0.19 3.04
C ARG A 148 8.04 -0.94 3.03
N TYR A 149 8.84 -1.02 4.08
CA TYR A 149 9.66 -2.17 4.40
C TYR A 149 8.91 -3.02 5.43
N ASP A 150 7.89 -3.75 4.96
CA ASP A 150 6.79 -4.24 5.79
C ASP A 150 6.11 -5.46 5.13
N PRO A 151 5.92 -6.55 5.86
CA PRO A 151 6.43 -6.81 7.20
C PRO A 151 7.86 -7.35 7.21
N ILE A 152 8.58 -7.18 8.32
CA ILE A 152 9.86 -7.85 8.60
C ILE A 152 9.54 -9.19 9.25
N LEU A 153 10.03 -10.28 8.64
CA LEU A 153 9.98 -11.63 9.17
C LEU A 153 11.40 -12.12 9.45
N PHE A 154 11.67 -12.55 10.67
CA PHE A 154 12.94 -13.19 11.01
C PHE A 154 12.88 -14.69 10.80
N SER A 155 13.90 -15.22 10.13
CA SER A 155 14.11 -16.65 9.91
C SER A 155 15.62 -16.95 9.89
N ARG A 156 15.99 -18.22 9.63
CA ARG A 156 17.42 -18.58 9.47
C ARG A 156 18.08 -17.88 8.28
N THR A 157 17.32 -17.64 7.20
CA THR A 157 17.81 -16.94 6.00
C THR A 157 17.70 -15.43 6.15
N TYR A 158 16.62 -14.93 6.73
CA TYR A 158 16.30 -13.52 6.88
C TYR A 158 16.57 -13.08 8.32
N THR A 159 17.87 -13.00 8.66
CA THR A 159 18.31 -12.59 10.01
C THR A 159 18.19 -11.09 10.23
N MET A 160 18.44 -10.64 11.46
CA MET A 160 18.52 -9.20 11.77
C MET A 160 19.58 -8.50 10.93
N GLU A 161 20.76 -9.08 10.82
CA GLU A 161 21.91 -8.55 10.06
C GLU A 161 21.60 -8.49 8.58
N TYR A 162 20.89 -9.49 8.05
CA TYR A 162 20.39 -9.49 6.67
C TYR A 162 19.49 -8.29 6.44
N HIS A 163 18.47 -8.10 7.27
CA HIS A 163 17.54 -7.00 7.14
C HIS A 163 18.20 -5.64 7.27
N GLN A 164 19.14 -5.48 8.21
CA GLN A 164 19.91 -4.23 8.38
C GLN A 164 20.68 -3.88 7.10
N LYS A 165 21.39 -4.85 6.53
CA LYS A 165 22.19 -4.66 5.32
C LYS A 165 21.30 -4.28 4.11
N VAL A 166 20.25 -5.06 3.88
CA VAL A 166 19.36 -4.85 2.72
C VAL A 166 18.54 -3.57 2.86
N PHE A 167 18.07 -3.27 4.07
CA PHE A 167 17.38 -2.01 4.35
C PHE A 167 18.29 -0.80 4.07
N ALA A 168 19.55 -0.83 4.52
CA ALA A 168 20.50 0.26 4.28
C ALA A 168 20.80 0.45 2.78
N ASP A 169 20.94 -0.64 2.03
CA ASP A 169 21.12 -0.58 0.57
C ASP A 169 19.94 0.06 -0.13
N ILE A 170 18.72 -0.45 0.10
CA ILE A 170 17.50 0.09 -0.49
C ILE A 170 17.31 1.56 -0.08
N ALA A 171 17.50 1.90 1.20
CA ALA A 171 17.38 3.26 1.70
C ALA A 171 18.35 4.23 0.99
N GLY A 172 19.59 3.79 0.76
CA GLY A 172 20.58 4.55 0.00
C GLY A 172 20.13 4.85 -1.43
N ARG A 173 19.53 3.87 -2.08
CA ARG A 173 19.05 3.96 -3.47
C ARG A 173 17.73 4.73 -3.62
N LEU A 174 16.91 4.74 -2.58
CA LEU A 174 15.66 5.50 -2.54
C LEU A 174 15.84 6.93 -1.96
N LYS A 175 17.06 7.31 -1.60
CA LYS A 175 17.35 8.65 -1.10
C LYS A 175 16.95 9.71 -2.14
N GLY A 176 16.06 10.64 -1.74
CA GLY A 176 15.51 11.67 -2.62
C GLY A 176 14.22 11.26 -3.33
N TYR A 177 13.90 9.97 -3.43
CA TYR A 177 12.69 9.46 -4.08
C TYR A 177 11.54 9.19 -3.11
N THR A 178 11.78 9.26 -1.82
CA THR A 178 10.75 9.20 -0.78
C THR A 178 11.16 10.04 0.42
N GLN A 179 10.16 10.49 1.19
CA GLN A 179 10.38 11.21 2.45
C GLN A 179 9.96 10.40 3.67
N GLN A 180 9.39 9.21 3.45
CA GLN A 180 8.85 8.41 4.53
C GLN A 180 9.04 6.93 4.27
N VAL A 181 9.44 6.20 5.32
CA VAL A 181 9.43 4.74 5.36
C VAL A 181 8.52 4.25 6.47
N VAL A 182 7.76 3.20 6.19
CA VAL A 182 6.96 2.46 7.16
C VAL A 182 7.61 1.10 7.39
N ILE A 183 7.85 0.75 8.63
CA ILE A 183 8.47 -0.51 9.06
C ILE A 183 7.50 -1.19 10.04
N SER A 184 7.25 -2.49 9.85
CA SER A 184 6.56 -3.30 10.84
C SER A 184 7.16 -4.69 10.96
N LEU A 185 7.02 -5.31 12.12
CA LEU A 185 7.34 -6.71 12.31
C LEU A 185 6.12 -7.57 11.95
N VAL A 186 6.38 -8.78 11.46
CA VAL A 186 5.29 -9.73 11.21
C VAL A 186 4.60 -10.09 12.53
N ASP A 187 3.28 -9.98 12.54
CA ASP A 187 2.47 -10.47 13.66
C ASP A 187 2.28 -11.98 13.53
N ILE A 188 2.59 -12.73 14.59
CA ILE A 188 2.50 -14.18 14.60
C ILE A 188 1.04 -14.58 14.88
N TYR A 189 0.20 -14.54 13.85
CA TYR A 189 -1.12 -15.16 13.90
C TYR A 189 -1.02 -16.68 13.79
N LYS A 190 -2.08 -17.39 14.21
CA LYS A 190 -2.16 -18.86 14.12
C LYS A 190 -1.79 -19.38 12.72
N ARG A 191 -2.30 -18.75 11.66
CA ARG A 191 -1.97 -19.07 10.26
C ARG A 191 -0.49 -18.83 9.90
N THR A 192 0.10 -17.77 10.42
CA THR A 192 1.52 -17.46 10.22
C THR A 192 2.41 -18.46 10.93
N ARG A 193 1.99 -18.94 12.11
CA ARG A 193 2.69 -19.96 12.88
C ARG A 193 2.69 -21.31 12.16
N ASP A 194 1.55 -21.69 11.57
CA ASP A 194 1.42 -22.94 10.82
C ASP A 194 2.30 -22.93 9.54
N ASN A 195 2.41 -21.78 8.88
CA ASN A 195 3.26 -21.59 7.70
C ASN A 195 4.75 -21.36 8.07
N ALA A 196 5.06 -20.75 9.21
CA ALA A 196 6.43 -20.54 9.69
C ALA A 196 7.14 -21.86 10.01
N ALA A 197 6.40 -22.89 10.39
CA ALA A 197 6.94 -24.25 10.59
C ALA A 197 7.54 -24.86 9.30
N VAL A 198 7.16 -24.35 8.13
CA VAL A 198 7.69 -24.78 6.81
C VAL A 198 8.96 -24.01 6.44
N LEU A 199 9.21 -22.86 7.05
CA LEU A 199 10.37 -22.00 6.75
C LEU A 199 11.59 -22.25 7.68
N GLY A 200 11.49 -23.21 8.64
CA GLY A 200 12.57 -23.71 9.51
C GLY A 200 13.00 -22.74 10.58
#